data_e23b98e3b2ac86b9107b630c2128b0f5
#
_entry.id   e23b98e3b2ac86b9107b630c2128b0f5
#
_cell.length_a   1.000
_cell.length_b   1.000
_cell.length_c   1.000
_cell.angle_alpha   90.00
_cell.angle_beta   90.00
_cell.angle_gamma   90.00
#
_symmetry.space_group_name_H-M   'P 1'
#
loop_
_entity.id
_entity.type
_entity.pdbx_description
1 polymer ?
#
loop_
_entity_poly.entity_id
_entity_poly.type
_entity_poly.pdbx_seq_one_letter_code
_entity_poly.pdbx_strand_id
1 'polypeptide(L)'
;MKTVVAVQPYEIALIDIPQPKPSPYQALVRTEVACICNQTDSELLAGKFPGMEEAFPFALGHESVGAVIELGEKVKNFAVGDRVVGGLVFDLQKEGLDSGWGGFCEFTLVNDHSAMLDNGVADENNGWIEVYEIQTRVDSDIPPEEAVLLCTWREVLGAFRDFHLKPGDDVLIFGAGPVGQSFVKLGRLFGLGWIGVVDRHPEKQARARAFGADAVFAPSDPEIALLAQKRGRKLDAVIDAVGKAEIAMQALPLLRRGGSHCIYGVLTGGPLHIDRKLADFNFNLFVHQWPTRQYEREAQPTLCQWIREGKLTSKDFITHRFPLKNIADGFAAVRERKVVKALIEYPAV
;
A
#
# COMPACT_ATOMS: atom_id res chain seq x y z
N MET A 1 2.63 21.60 -15.51
CA MET A 1 3.27 20.72 -14.51
C MET A 1 3.78 19.45 -15.18
N LYS A 2 4.83 18.87 -14.67
CA LYS A 2 5.29 17.54 -15.11
C LYS A 2 4.37 16.45 -14.57
N THR A 3 4.07 15.46 -15.41
CA THR A 3 3.22 14.31 -15.09
C THR A 3 3.83 13.07 -15.70
N VAL A 4 3.82 11.99 -14.95
CA VAL A 4 4.31 10.68 -15.39
C VAL A 4 3.16 9.91 -16.03
N VAL A 5 3.33 9.51 -17.27
CA VAL A 5 2.29 8.85 -18.07
C VAL A 5 2.78 7.50 -18.56
N ALA A 6 1.96 6.47 -18.39
CA ALA A 6 2.09 5.23 -19.14
C ALA A 6 1.49 5.46 -20.53
N VAL A 7 2.32 5.45 -21.56
CA VAL A 7 1.91 5.72 -22.95
C VAL A 7 1.35 4.45 -23.59
N GLN A 8 1.99 3.34 -23.33
CA GLN A 8 1.62 1.99 -23.70
C GLN A 8 2.30 0.99 -22.75
N PRO A 9 2.00 -0.30 -22.80
CA PRO A 9 2.63 -1.26 -21.90
C PRO A 9 4.15 -1.14 -21.86
N TYR A 10 4.69 -0.96 -20.65
CA TYR A 10 6.12 -0.79 -20.33
C TYR A 10 6.79 0.48 -20.88
N GLU A 11 6.02 1.42 -21.40
CA GLU A 11 6.55 2.72 -21.88
C GLU A 11 6.05 3.86 -21.01
N ILE A 12 7.00 4.65 -20.47
CA ILE A 12 6.73 5.79 -19.59
C ILE A 12 7.23 7.05 -20.25
N ALA A 13 6.42 8.10 -20.23
CA ALA A 13 6.81 9.45 -20.61
C ALA A 13 6.60 10.42 -19.45
N LEU A 14 7.48 11.43 -19.39
CA LEU A 14 7.29 12.60 -18.54
C LEU A 14 6.84 13.75 -19.44
N ILE A 15 5.59 14.15 -19.30
CA ILE A 15 4.96 15.17 -20.15
C ILE A 15 4.57 16.41 -19.35
N ASP A 16 4.35 17.51 -20.06
CA ASP A 16 3.80 18.74 -19.48
C ASP A 16 2.29 18.84 -19.73
N ILE A 17 1.53 19.03 -18.66
CA ILE A 17 0.10 19.32 -18.72
C ILE A 17 -0.23 20.55 -17.86
N PRO A 18 -1.39 21.19 -18.03
CA PRO A 18 -1.83 22.26 -17.13
C PRO A 18 -1.89 21.80 -15.68
N GLN A 19 -1.62 22.72 -14.75
CA GLN A 19 -1.78 22.47 -13.32
C GLN A 19 -3.28 22.34 -13.00
N PRO A 20 -3.72 21.34 -12.21
CA PRO A 20 -5.12 21.23 -11.83
C PRO A 20 -5.56 22.40 -10.94
N LYS A 21 -6.82 22.74 -11.01
CA LYS A 21 -7.42 23.75 -10.12
C LYS A 21 -8.28 23.04 -9.09
N PRO A 22 -8.15 23.40 -7.80
CA PRO A 22 -8.97 22.76 -6.77
C PRO A 22 -10.46 23.15 -6.94
N SER A 23 -11.34 22.17 -6.85
CA SER A 23 -12.78 22.37 -6.70
C SER A 23 -13.11 22.83 -5.27
N PRO A 24 -14.37 23.19 -4.96
CA PRO A 24 -14.70 23.77 -3.64
C PRO A 24 -14.23 22.96 -2.43
N TYR A 25 -14.22 21.64 -2.49
CA TYR A 25 -13.79 20.76 -1.39
C TYR A 25 -12.36 20.23 -1.54
N GLN A 26 -11.61 20.70 -2.53
CA GLN A 26 -10.26 20.25 -2.81
C GLN A 26 -9.21 21.26 -2.38
N ALA A 27 -8.05 20.76 -2.00
CA ALA A 27 -6.85 21.56 -1.86
C ALA A 27 -5.83 21.13 -2.92
N LEU A 28 -5.14 22.11 -3.50
CA LEU A 28 -4.01 21.88 -4.40
C LEU A 28 -2.76 21.63 -3.59
N VAL A 29 -2.07 20.55 -3.92
CA VAL A 29 -0.88 20.08 -3.22
C VAL A 29 0.29 20.09 -4.18
N ARG A 30 1.41 20.67 -3.75
CA ARG A 30 2.69 20.51 -4.42
C ARG A 30 3.36 19.25 -3.88
N THR A 31 3.60 18.28 -4.74
CA THR A 31 4.22 17.01 -4.37
C THR A 31 5.66 17.22 -3.92
N GLU A 32 6.02 16.70 -2.74
CA GLU A 32 7.37 16.70 -2.19
C GLU A 32 8.11 15.41 -2.56
N VAL A 33 7.44 14.27 -2.34
CA VAL A 33 7.95 12.93 -2.65
C VAL A 33 6.82 11.99 -3.01
N ALA A 34 7.15 10.92 -3.74
CA ALA A 34 6.24 9.81 -4.00
C ALA A 34 6.98 8.47 -3.91
N CYS A 35 6.27 7.36 -3.78
CA CYS A 35 6.85 6.02 -3.86
C CYS A 35 6.22 5.22 -4.99
N ILE A 36 7.03 4.40 -5.67
CA ILE A 36 6.51 3.42 -6.62
C ILE A 36 5.94 2.23 -5.83
N CYS A 37 4.67 1.90 -6.07
CA CYS A 37 4.07 0.67 -5.60
C CYS A 37 4.54 -0.50 -6.47
N ASN A 38 5.24 -1.46 -5.85
CA ASN A 38 5.87 -2.56 -6.59
C ASN A 38 4.86 -3.45 -7.32
N GLN A 39 3.61 -3.53 -6.85
CA GLN A 39 2.58 -4.35 -7.47
C GLN A 39 1.68 -3.50 -8.39
N THR A 40 0.91 -2.60 -7.82
CA THR A 40 -0.13 -1.85 -8.52
C THR A 40 0.42 -1.03 -9.70
N ASP A 41 1.46 -0.21 -9.47
CA ASP A 41 2.04 0.60 -10.55
C ASP A 41 2.70 -0.27 -11.62
N SER A 42 3.26 -1.44 -11.24
CA SER A 42 3.83 -2.37 -12.20
C SER A 42 2.76 -3.08 -13.05
N GLU A 43 1.61 -3.43 -12.47
CA GLU A 43 0.49 -4.03 -13.19
C GLU A 43 -0.19 -3.02 -14.11
N LEU A 44 -0.38 -1.78 -13.64
CA LEU A 44 -0.84 -0.67 -14.47
C LEU A 44 0.08 -0.49 -15.68
N LEU A 45 1.38 -0.32 -15.44
CA LEU A 45 2.35 -0.14 -16.52
C LEU A 45 2.42 -1.33 -17.48
N ALA A 46 2.11 -2.53 -17.01
CA ALA A 46 2.06 -3.74 -17.85
C ALA A 46 0.73 -3.90 -18.63
N GLY A 47 -0.29 -3.03 -18.39
CA GLY A 47 -1.64 -3.19 -18.93
C GLY A 47 -2.35 -4.43 -18.42
N LYS A 48 -2.10 -4.79 -17.14
CA LYS A 48 -2.66 -6.00 -16.50
C LYS A 48 -3.51 -5.69 -15.27
N PHE A 49 -3.64 -4.41 -14.92
CA PHE A 49 -4.46 -4.03 -13.79
C PHE A 49 -5.94 -4.15 -14.17
N PRO A 50 -6.78 -4.88 -13.38
CA PRO A 50 -8.17 -5.11 -13.71
C PRO A 50 -8.96 -3.82 -13.93
N GLY A 51 -9.64 -3.70 -15.08
CA GLY A 51 -10.42 -2.54 -15.46
C GLY A 51 -9.63 -1.39 -16.08
N MET A 52 -8.31 -1.50 -16.22
CA MET A 52 -7.44 -0.50 -16.83
C MET A 52 -6.60 -1.04 -18.00
N GLU A 53 -6.95 -2.21 -18.51
CA GLU A 53 -6.16 -2.91 -19.54
C GLU A 53 -6.05 -2.15 -20.87
N GLU A 54 -7.07 -1.34 -21.18
CA GLU A 54 -7.15 -0.55 -22.43
C GLU A 54 -7.11 0.98 -22.19
N ALA A 55 -6.78 1.41 -20.97
CA ALA A 55 -6.88 2.83 -20.58
C ALA A 55 -5.70 3.71 -21.06
N PHE A 56 -4.74 3.17 -21.83
CA PHE A 56 -3.59 3.94 -22.30
C PHE A 56 -3.98 5.06 -23.28
N PRO A 57 -3.35 6.25 -23.20
CA PRO A 57 -2.37 6.68 -22.18
C PRO A 57 -3.03 7.16 -20.88
N PHE A 58 -2.39 6.91 -19.73
CA PHE A 58 -2.90 7.38 -18.43
C PHE A 58 -1.81 7.83 -17.46
N ALA A 59 -2.17 8.74 -16.54
CA ALA A 59 -1.26 9.22 -15.50
C ALA A 59 -1.10 8.19 -14.40
N LEU A 60 0.17 7.93 -13.99
CA LEU A 60 0.55 6.94 -12.99
C LEU A 60 0.67 7.51 -11.57
N GLY A 61 0.66 6.61 -10.58
CA GLY A 61 1.03 6.84 -9.19
C GLY A 61 -0.14 7.04 -8.23
N HIS A 62 0.04 6.56 -7.00
CA HIS A 62 -0.97 6.70 -5.95
C HIS A 62 -0.37 6.82 -4.53
N GLU A 63 0.93 6.70 -4.38
CA GLU A 63 1.62 6.90 -3.11
C GLU A 63 2.39 8.22 -3.15
N SER A 64 1.77 9.32 -2.77
CA SER A 64 2.36 10.67 -2.80
C SER A 64 2.17 11.43 -1.49
N VAL A 65 3.07 12.37 -1.24
CA VAL A 65 3.01 13.33 -0.13
C VAL A 65 3.44 14.69 -0.64
N GLY A 66 2.81 15.74 -0.15
CA GLY A 66 3.18 17.11 -0.51
C GLY A 66 2.58 18.16 0.40
N ALA A 67 2.91 19.42 0.12
CA ALA A 67 2.43 20.58 0.86
C ALA A 67 1.24 21.24 0.16
N VAL A 68 0.20 21.57 0.91
CA VAL A 68 -0.95 22.35 0.43
C VAL A 68 -0.49 23.75 0.05
N ILE A 69 -0.86 24.22 -1.15
CA ILE A 69 -0.51 25.55 -1.66
C ILE A 69 -1.72 26.42 -2.00
N GLU A 70 -2.88 25.82 -2.21
CA GLU A 70 -4.13 26.53 -2.53
C GLU A 70 -5.32 25.74 -1.97
N LEU A 71 -6.36 26.43 -1.53
CA LEU A 71 -7.56 25.83 -0.95
C LEU A 71 -8.81 26.18 -1.78
N GLY A 72 -9.67 25.21 -2.00
CA GLY A 72 -11.03 25.44 -2.43
C GLY A 72 -11.87 26.12 -1.35
N GLU A 73 -12.92 26.83 -1.75
CA GLU A 73 -13.70 27.71 -0.88
C GLU A 73 -14.41 27.03 0.32
N LYS A 74 -14.60 25.70 0.25
CA LYS A 74 -15.30 24.90 1.27
C LYS A 74 -14.36 24.00 2.07
N VAL A 75 -13.07 24.06 1.83
CA VAL A 75 -12.05 23.34 2.61
C VAL A 75 -11.98 23.94 4.01
N LYS A 76 -12.00 23.09 5.04
CA LYS A 76 -11.97 23.46 6.46
C LYS A 76 -10.86 22.79 7.25
N ASN A 77 -10.48 21.56 6.86
CA ASN A 77 -9.60 20.72 7.65
C ASN A 77 -8.14 20.72 7.14
N PHE A 78 -7.85 21.48 6.09
CA PHE A 78 -6.51 21.77 5.60
C PHE A 78 -6.21 23.25 5.63
N ALA A 79 -4.93 23.59 5.80
CA ALA A 79 -4.39 24.95 5.69
C ALA A 79 -3.23 24.97 4.68
N VAL A 80 -2.97 26.14 4.08
CA VAL A 80 -1.79 26.32 3.23
C VAL A 80 -0.54 26.07 4.09
N GLY A 81 0.36 25.22 3.58
CA GLY A 81 1.56 24.76 4.28
C GLY A 81 1.39 23.42 5.00
N ASP A 82 0.16 22.91 5.17
CA ASP A 82 -0.04 21.57 5.74
C ASP A 82 0.55 20.51 4.82
N ARG A 83 1.26 19.53 5.39
CA ARG A 83 1.64 18.32 4.67
C ARG A 83 0.47 17.36 4.64
N VAL A 84 0.21 16.77 3.47
CA VAL A 84 -0.89 15.83 3.25
C VAL A 84 -0.41 14.60 2.48
N VAL A 85 -1.04 13.45 2.75
CA VAL A 85 -0.76 12.18 2.10
C VAL A 85 -1.89 11.79 1.15
N GLY A 86 -1.54 11.13 0.03
CA GLY A 86 -2.52 10.56 -0.91
C GLY A 86 -3.07 11.57 -1.92
N GLY A 87 -2.28 12.56 -2.33
CA GLY A 87 -2.66 13.47 -3.41
C GLY A 87 -2.78 12.75 -4.76
N LEU A 88 -3.88 13.00 -5.50
CA LEU A 88 -4.25 12.31 -6.73
C LEU A 88 -4.75 13.30 -7.79
N VAL A 89 -4.80 12.87 -9.07
CA VAL A 89 -5.38 13.65 -10.16
C VAL A 89 -6.24 12.74 -11.04
N PHE A 90 -7.55 12.95 -11.04
CA PHE A 90 -8.50 12.11 -11.79
C PHE A 90 -9.02 12.76 -13.09
N ASP A 91 -9.27 14.07 -13.10
CA ASP A 91 -9.84 14.77 -14.26
C ASP A 91 -8.72 15.16 -15.26
N LEU A 92 -8.37 14.22 -16.13
CA LEU A 92 -7.31 14.36 -17.13
C LEU A 92 -7.82 14.19 -18.58
N GLN A 93 -9.12 13.99 -18.79
CA GLN A 93 -9.70 13.72 -20.11
C GLN A 93 -9.49 14.86 -21.10
N LYS A 94 -9.44 16.11 -20.62
CA LYS A 94 -9.15 17.29 -21.46
C LYS A 94 -7.73 17.29 -22.02
N GLU A 95 -6.84 16.56 -21.36
CA GLU A 95 -5.45 16.39 -21.76
C GLU A 95 -5.25 15.12 -22.63
N GLY A 96 -6.34 14.41 -22.94
CA GLY A 96 -6.32 13.16 -23.70
C GLY A 96 -5.73 11.99 -22.89
N LEU A 97 -5.85 12.04 -21.57
CA LEU A 97 -5.33 11.01 -20.66
C LEU A 97 -6.45 10.43 -19.81
N ASP A 98 -6.35 9.15 -19.52
CA ASP A 98 -7.02 8.53 -18.40
C ASP A 98 -6.21 8.69 -17.10
N SER A 99 -6.76 8.27 -15.96
CA SER A 99 -6.08 8.36 -14.68
C SER A 99 -5.85 6.99 -14.05
N GLY A 100 -4.59 6.62 -13.91
CA GLY A 100 -4.09 5.60 -12.97
C GLY A 100 -3.73 6.28 -11.64
N TRP A 101 -4.67 7.06 -11.11
CA TRP A 101 -4.64 7.92 -9.91
C TRP A 101 -3.78 9.19 -10.02
N GLY A 102 -2.79 9.31 -10.90
CA GLY A 102 -2.05 10.56 -11.14
C GLY A 102 -1.23 11.10 -9.96
N GLY A 103 -0.83 10.24 -9.03
CA GLY A 103 -0.04 10.63 -7.85
C GLY A 103 1.43 11.00 -8.17
N PHE A 104 1.92 10.71 -9.39
CA PHE A 104 3.25 11.14 -9.84
C PHE A 104 3.23 12.47 -10.61
N CYS A 105 2.24 13.31 -10.37
CA CYS A 105 2.21 14.68 -10.87
C CYS A 105 2.99 15.62 -9.93
N GLU A 106 3.59 16.72 -10.46
CA GLU A 106 4.20 17.77 -9.62
C GLU A 106 3.18 18.46 -8.71
N PHE A 107 1.91 18.52 -9.15
CA PHE A 107 0.82 19.02 -8.36
C PHE A 107 -0.32 18.01 -8.39
N THR A 108 -0.89 17.76 -7.22
CA THR A 108 -1.99 16.82 -7.01
C THR A 108 -3.13 17.50 -6.25
N LEU A 109 -4.25 16.82 -6.13
CA LEU A 109 -5.41 17.29 -5.38
C LEU A 109 -5.70 16.37 -4.20
N VAL A 110 -6.07 16.94 -3.07
CA VAL A 110 -6.64 16.23 -1.92
C VAL A 110 -8.03 16.77 -1.62
N ASN A 111 -8.92 15.89 -1.17
CA ASN A 111 -10.31 16.23 -0.87
C ASN A 111 -10.50 16.32 0.65
N ASP A 112 -11.18 17.36 1.09
CA ASP A 112 -11.59 17.50 2.48
C ASP A 112 -12.83 16.64 2.75
N HIS A 113 -12.60 15.33 2.95
CA HIS A 113 -13.62 14.34 3.24
C HIS A 113 -14.52 14.76 4.41
N SER A 114 -13.94 15.28 5.51
CA SER A 114 -14.69 15.70 6.67
C SER A 114 -15.63 16.87 6.36
N ALA A 115 -15.17 17.86 5.59
CA ALA A 115 -16.03 18.96 5.17
C ALA A 115 -17.14 18.50 4.20
N MET A 116 -16.88 17.48 3.36
CA MET A 116 -17.91 16.87 2.51
C MET A 116 -18.96 16.15 3.35
N LEU A 117 -18.56 15.40 4.38
CA LEU A 117 -19.47 14.75 5.35
C LEU A 117 -20.34 15.78 6.07
N ASP A 118 -19.73 16.82 6.64
CA ASP A 118 -20.42 17.89 7.37
C ASP A 118 -21.49 18.60 6.52
N ASN A 119 -21.27 18.69 5.21
CA ASN A 119 -22.19 19.30 4.28
C ASN A 119 -23.17 18.32 3.60
N GLY A 120 -23.11 17.01 3.96
CA GLY A 120 -23.99 15.99 3.42
C GLY A 120 -23.78 15.70 1.93
N VAL A 121 -22.55 15.88 1.42
CA VAL A 121 -22.18 15.69 0.00
C VAL A 121 -21.08 14.65 -0.20
N ALA A 122 -20.81 13.84 0.81
CA ALA A 122 -19.84 12.71 0.72
C ALA A 122 -20.53 11.47 0.12
N ASP A 123 -20.98 11.57 -1.13
CA ASP A 123 -21.61 10.50 -1.90
C ASP A 123 -21.24 10.58 -3.39
N GLU A 124 -21.47 9.50 -4.13
CA GLU A 124 -21.10 9.36 -5.53
C GLU A 124 -21.78 10.40 -6.44
N ASN A 125 -23.01 10.88 -6.12
CA ASN A 125 -23.71 11.89 -6.93
C ASN A 125 -23.00 13.25 -6.87
N ASN A 126 -22.22 13.47 -5.83
CA ASN A 126 -21.41 14.67 -5.62
C ASN A 126 -19.93 14.45 -5.98
N GLY A 127 -19.62 13.35 -6.67
CA GLY A 127 -18.25 13.01 -7.11
C GLY A 127 -17.33 12.58 -5.97
N TRP A 128 -17.88 12.20 -4.80
CA TRP A 128 -17.11 11.60 -3.73
C TRP A 128 -16.75 10.14 -4.08
N ILE A 129 -15.51 9.78 -3.80
CA ILE A 129 -15.04 8.40 -3.89
C ILE A 129 -14.35 8.01 -2.59
N GLU A 130 -14.34 6.73 -2.27
CA GLU A 130 -13.90 6.21 -0.99
C GLU A 130 -12.43 6.53 -0.64
N VAL A 131 -11.58 6.72 -1.64
CA VAL A 131 -10.17 7.10 -1.45
C VAL A 131 -10.01 8.49 -0.80
N TYR A 132 -11.01 9.37 -0.88
CA TYR A 132 -10.94 10.68 -0.23
C TYR A 132 -10.90 10.59 1.30
N GLU A 133 -11.41 9.49 1.86
CA GLU A 133 -11.38 9.24 3.30
C GLU A 133 -9.96 9.12 3.87
N ILE A 134 -9.00 8.69 3.06
CA ILE A 134 -7.61 8.49 3.46
C ILE A 134 -6.67 9.63 3.08
N GLN A 135 -7.19 10.66 2.41
CA GLN A 135 -6.46 11.90 2.14
C GLN A 135 -6.41 12.74 3.42
N THR A 136 -5.32 12.68 4.15
CA THR A 136 -5.23 13.23 5.49
C THR A 136 -3.99 14.08 5.69
N ARG A 137 -4.11 15.05 6.62
CA ARG A 137 -2.96 15.82 7.08
C ARG A 137 -2.00 14.95 7.87
N VAL A 138 -0.72 15.22 7.68
CA VAL A 138 0.39 14.63 8.46
C VAL A 138 1.04 15.75 9.28
N ASP A 139 1.34 15.48 10.54
CA ASP A 139 1.98 16.45 11.41
C ASP A 139 3.35 16.87 10.85
N SER A 140 3.71 18.15 11.00
CA SER A 140 4.89 18.75 10.36
C SER A 140 6.23 18.18 10.87
N ASP A 141 6.23 17.54 12.03
CA ASP A 141 7.40 16.87 12.61
C ASP A 141 7.67 15.49 11.98
N ILE A 142 6.74 14.96 11.17
CA ILE A 142 6.96 13.74 10.40
C ILE A 142 7.61 14.11 9.06
N PRO A 143 8.85 13.63 8.78
CA PRO A 143 9.53 13.95 7.53
C PRO A 143 8.78 13.42 6.30
N PRO A 144 8.93 14.03 5.10
CA PRO A 144 8.23 13.58 3.88
C PRO A 144 8.46 12.11 3.54
N GLU A 145 9.66 11.61 3.82
CA GLU A 145 10.07 10.22 3.50
C GLU A 145 9.35 9.19 4.38
N GLU A 146 9.08 9.51 5.64
CA GLU A 146 8.23 8.72 6.52
C GLU A 146 6.76 8.92 6.16
N ALA A 147 6.36 10.15 5.87
CA ALA A 147 4.98 10.49 5.55
C ALA A 147 4.47 9.75 4.29
N VAL A 148 5.30 9.60 3.24
CA VAL A 148 4.89 8.88 2.03
C VAL A 148 4.70 7.38 2.28
N LEU A 149 5.44 6.80 3.20
CA LEU A 149 5.27 5.39 3.58
C LEU A 149 3.99 5.13 4.39
N LEU A 150 3.35 6.19 4.92
CA LEU A 150 2.02 6.07 5.52
C LEU A 150 0.98 5.56 4.51
N CYS A 151 1.16 5.76 3.20
CA CYS A 151 0.30 5.14 2.19
C CYS A 151 0.25 3.62 2.37
N THR A 152 1.40 2.95 2.38
CA THR A 152 1.46 1.49 2.59
C THR A 152 1.25 1.07 4.06
N TRP A 153 1.83 1.81 5.01
CA TRP A 153 1.79 1.37 6.42
C TRP A 153 0.39 1.45 7.03
N ARG A 154 -0.41 2.45 6.66
CA ARG A 154 -1.81 2.57 7.10
C ARG A 154 -2.65 1.43 6.56
N GLU A 155 -2.47 1.09 5.27
CA GLU A 155 -3.13 -0.06 4.66
C GLU A 155 -2.81 -1.35 5.43
N VAL A 156 -1.54 -1.61 5.71
CA VAL A 156 -1.13 -2.84 6.41
C VAL A 156 -1.63 -2.87 7.86
N LEU A 157 -1.54 -1.77 8.60
CA LEU A 157 -2.03 -1.73 9.99
C LEU A 157 -3.56 -1.75 10.06
N GLY A 158 -4.24 -1.14 9.09
CA GLY A 158 -5.70 -1.23 8.93
C GLY A 158 -6.16 -2.67 8.66
N ALA A 159 -5.43 -3.38 7.79
CA ALA A 159 -5.71 -4.77 7.47
C ALA A 159 -5.63 -5.71 8.70
N PHE A 160 -4.87 -5.36 9.74
CA PHE A 160 -4.89 -6.15 10.98
C PHE A 160 -6.28 -6.19 11.61
N ARG A 161 -7.05 -5.12 11.51
CA ARG A 161 -8.44 -5.07 11.98
C ARG A 161 -9.38 -5.85 11.06
N ASP A 162 -9.25 -5.69 9.74
CA ASP A 162 -10.02 -6.46 8.77
C ASP A 162 -9.81 -7.97 8.92
N PHE A 163 -8.59 -8.38 9.25
CA PHE A 163 -8.22 -9.78 9.47
C PHE A 163 -8.46 -10.26 10.91
N HIS A 164 -8.99 -9.40 11.79
CA HIS A 164 -9.23 -9.68 13.20
C HIS A 164 -8.00 -10.17 13.96
N LEU A 165 -6.79 -9.73 13.56
CA LEU A 165 -5.53 -10.06 14.24
C LEU A 165 -5.48 -9.40 15.63
N LYS A 166 -4.87 -10.12 16.58
CA LYS A 166 -4.76 -9.69 17.97
C LYS A 166 -3.30 -9.79 18.46
N PRO A 167 -2.90 -8.97 19.43
CA PRO A 167 -1.64 -9.20 20.13
C PRO A 167 -1.56 -10.63 20.66
N GLY A 168 -0.40 -11.27 20.46
CA GLY A 168 -0.16 -12.67 20.80
C GLY A 168 -0.52 -13.68 19.72
N ASP A 169 -1.19 -13.32 18.64
CA ASP A 169 -1.48 -14.23 17.53
C ASP A 169 -0.19 -14.69 16.84
N ASP A 170 -0.14 -15.97 16.51
CA ASP A 170 0.94 -16.59 15.76
C ASP A 170 0.61 -16.61 14.27
N VAL A 171 1.46 -16.02 13.45
CA VAL A 171 1.17 -15.82 12.03
C VAL A 171 2.28 -16.37 11.12
N LEU A 172 1.90 -16.83 9.92
CA LEU A 172 2.81 -17.09 8.80
C LEU A 172 2.45 -16.16 7.65
N ILE A 173 3.43 -15.44 7.12
CA ILE A 173 3.26 -14.46 6.04
C ILE A 173 3.89 -15.02 4.77
N PHE A 174 3.11 -15.18 3.71
CA PHE A 174 3.61 -15.50 2.38
C PHE A 174 3.91 -14.22 1.62
N GLY A 175 5.16 -14.09 1.17
CA GLY A 175 5.70 -12.92 0.50
C GLY A 175 6.43 -11.97 1.45
N ALA A 176 7.68 -11.62 1.11
CA ALA A 176 8.49 -10.63 1.80
C ALA A 176 8.84 -9.45 0.88
N GLY A 177 7.87 -9.01 0.05
CA GLY A 177 7.88 -7.72 -0.63
C GLY A 177 7.66 -6.57 0.37
N PRO A 178 7.52 -5.32 -0.09
CA PRO A 178 7.31 -4.16 0.79
C PRO A 178 6.16 -4.37 1.78
N VAL A 179 5.02 -4.87 1.31
CA VAL A 179 3.84 -5.17 2.13
C VAL A 179 4.11 -6.27 3.16
N GLY A 180 4.69 -7.41 2.74
CA GLY A 180 5.03 -8.49 3.68
C GLY A 180 6.05 -8.07 4.74
N GLN A 181 7.05 -7.26 4.36
CA GLN A 181 8.00 -6.63 5.29
C GLN A 181 7.28 -5.71 6.28
N SER A 182 6.29 -4.94 5.80
CA SER A 182 5.45 -4.09 6.65
C SER A 182 4.62 -4.93 7.62
N PHE A 183 4.01 -6.05 7.18
CA PHE A 183 3.32 -6.98 8.08
C PHE A 183 4.24 -7.51 9.19
N VAL A 184 5.50 -7.82 8.90
CA VAL A 184 6.46 -8.26 9.92
C VAL A 184 6.78 -7.14 10.91
N LYS A 185 7.22 -5.97 10.40
CA LYS A 185 7.66 -4.84 11.25
C LYS A 185 6.51 -4.32 12.11
N LEU A 186 5.35 -4.04 11.49
CA LEU A 186 4.17 -3.55 12.20
C LEU A 186 3.57 -4.63 13.10
N GLY A 187 3.65 -5.91 12.71
CA GLY A 187 3.22 -7.03 13.53
C GLY A 187 3.99 -7.11 14.85
N ARG A 188 5.30 -6.88 14.83
CA ARG A 188 6.10 -6.80 16.05
C ARG A 188 5.72 -5.62 16.93
N LEU A 189 5.51 -4.46 16.33
CA LEU A 189 5.08 -3.26 17.07
C LEU A 189 3.66 -3.39 17.62
N PHE A 190 2.79 -4.09 16.90
CA PHE A 190 1.42 -4.41 17.33
C PHE A 190 1.37 -5.47 18.45
N GLY A 191 2.41 -6.30 18.55
CA GLY A 191 2.52 -7.33 19.57
C GLY A 191 2.08 -8.73 19.12
N LEU A 192 2.15 -9.05 17.82
CA LEU A 192 1.97 -10.43 17.34
C LEU A 192 2.96 -11.37 18.05
N GLY A 193 2.54 -12.60 18.28
CA GLY A 193 3.32 -13.64 18.92
C GLY A 193 4.46 -14.14 18.03
N TRP A 194 4.34 -15.34 17.49
CA TRP A 194 5.31 -15.86 16.54
C TRP A 194 5.02 -15.38 15.11
N ILE A 195 6.04 -14.92 14.40
CA ILE A 195 5.93 -14.47 13.00
C ILE A 195 6.88 -15.30 12.14
N GLY A 196 6.33 -16.14 11.26
CA GLY A 196 7.06 -16.80 10.19
C GLY A 196 6.89 -16.07 8.87
N VAL A 197 7.88 -16.20 7.96
CA VAL A 197 7.83 -15.60 6.63
C VAL A 197 8.26 -16.60 5.57
N VAL A 198 7.53 -16.64 4.47
CA VAL A 198 7.85 -17.46 3.30
C VAL A 198 8.19 -16.56 2.12
N ASP A 199 9.39 -16.61 1.61
CA ASP A 199 9.80 -15.92 0.37
C ASP A 199 10.89 -16.73 -0.34
N ARG A 200 10.97 -16.62 -1.67
CA ARG A 200 11.97 -17.33 -2.48
C ARG A 200 13.34 -16.64 -2.50
N HIS A 201 13.42 -15.37 -2.08
CA HIS A 201 14.62 -14.54 -2.16
C HIS A 201 15.33 -14.47 -0.80
N PRO A 202 16.58 -15.01 -0.67
CA PRO A 202 17.30 -15.02 0.60
C PRO A 202 17.52 -13.63 1.20
N GLU A 203 17.75 -12.62 0.38
CA GLU A 203 17.93 -11.23 0.83
C GLU A 203 16.67 -10.64 1.47
N LYS A 204 15.49 -11.03 0.97
CA LYS A 204 14.20 -10.63 1.56
C LYS A 204 13.94 -11.39 2.86
N GLN A 205 14.30 -12.67 2.92
CA GLN A 205 14.23 -13.46 4.14
C GLN A 205 15.13 -12.87 5.23
N ALA A 206 16.38 -12.49 4.89
CA ALA A 206 17.30 -11.86 5.83
C ALA A 206 16.75 -10.55 6.39
N ARG A 207 16.11 -9.71 5.54
CA ARG A 207 15.45 -8.48 5.97
C ARG A 207 14.25 -8.76 6.88
N ALA A 208 13.42 -9.77 6.56
CA ALA A 208 12.30 -10.16 7.41
C ALA A 208 12.79 -10.57 8.81
N ARG A 209 13.93 -11.30 8.92
CA ARG A 209 14.56 -11.59 10.22
C ARG A 209 14.98 -10.33 10.95
N ALA A 210 15.61 -9.38 10.26
CA ALA A 210 16.01 -8.10 10.84
C ALA A 210 14.81 -7.28 11.35
N PHE A 211 13.63 -7.42 10.74
CA PHE A 211 12.39 -6.80 11.17
C PHE A 211 11.68 -7.57 12.29
N GLY A 212 12.19 -8.74 12.66
CA GLY A 212 11.71 -9.51 13.80
C GLY A 212 10.93 -10.77 13.44
N ALA A 213 11.04 -11.31 12.22
CA ALA A 213 10.51 -12.64 11.93
C ALA A 213 11.29 -13.72 12.73
N ASP A 214 10.57 -14.61 13.40
CA ASP A 214 11.16 -15.71 14.19
C ASP A 214 11.72 -16.81 13.29
N ALA A 215 11.07 -17.03 12.14
CA ALA A 215 11.51 -18.01 11.15
C ALA A 215 11.28 -17.50 9.72
N VAL A 216 12.13 -17.97 8.80
CA VAL A 216 11.97 -17.70 7.37
C VAL A 216 12.15 -19.00 6.58
N PHE A 217 11.39 -19.17 5.51
CA PHE A 217 11.33 -20.39 4.71
C PHE A 217 11.36 -20.07 3.23
N ALA A 218 11.92 -20.99 2.42
CA ALA A 218 11.66 -21.00 0.99
C ALA A 218 10.25 -21.59 0.72
N PRO A 219 9.57 -21.23 -0.39
CA PRO A 219 8.20 -21.73 -0.67
C PRO A 219 8.09 -23.26 -0.76
N SER A 220 9.18 -23.94 -1.14
CA SER A 220 9.26 -25.41 -1.23
C SER A 220 9.82 -26.08 0.02
N ASP A 221 10.04 -25.33 1.11
CA ASP A 221 10.63 -25.88 2.33
C ASP A 221 9.64 -26.87 2.99
N PRO A 222 9.99 -28.14 3.14
CA PRO A 222 9.13 -29.13 3.75
C PRO A 222 8.84 -28.84 5.24
N GLU A 223 9.62 -27.99 5.88
CA GLU A 223 9.40 -27.58 7.27
C GLU A 223 8.11 -26.79 7.45
N ILE A 224 7.62 -26.11 6.40
CA ILE A 224 6.34 -25.40 6.45
C ILE A 224 5.20 -26.37 6.80
N ALA A 225 5.13 -27.53 6.17
CA ALA A 225 4.12 -28.55 6.48
C ALA A 225 4.23 -29.12 7.90
N LEU A 226 5.42 -29.06 8.50
CA LEU A 226 5.72 -29.57 9.83
C LEU A 226 5.61 -28.50 10.93
N LEU A 227 5.28 -27.26 10.58
CA LEU A 227 5.28 -26.13 11.54
C LEU A 227 4.44 -26.41 12.78
N ALA A 228 3.20 -26.90 12.59
CA ALA A 228 2.31 -27.19 13.70
C ALA A 228 2.88 -28.26 14.65
N GLN A 229 3.53 -29.30 14.10
CA GLN A 229 4.19 -30.35 14.88
C GLN A 229 5.41 -29.82 15.62
N LYS A 230 6.30 -29.09 14.94
CA LYS A 230 7.54 -28.57 15.54
C LYS A 230 7.27 -27.54 16.63
N ARG A 231 6.21 -26.74 16.46
CA ARG A 231 5.82 -25.70 17.42
C ARG A 231 4.89 -26.22 18.53
N GLY A 232 4.34 -27.43 18.39
CA GLY A 232 3.34 -27.98 19.31
C GLY A 232 1.98 -27.27 19.23
N ARG A 233 1.78 -26.33 18.28
CA ARG A 233 0.52 -25.61 18.06
C ARG A 233 0.39 -25.12 16.61
N LYS A 234 -0.85 -25.06 16.15
CA LYS A 234 -1.19 -24.46 14.85
C LYS A 234 -1.23 -22.93 14.94
N LEU A 235 -1.29 -22.28 13.78
CA LEU A 235 -1.29 -20.82 13.62
C LEU A 235 -2.67 -20.21 13.83
N ASP A 236 -2.69 -18.99 14.33
CA ASP A 236 -3.89 -18.15 14.43
C ASP A 236 -4.27 -17.58 13.06
N ALA A 237 -3.28 -17.18 12.27
CA ALA A 237 -3.53 -16.70 10.91
C ALA A 237 -2.40 -17.07 9.94
N VAL A 238 -2.77 -17.15 8.66
CA VAL A 238 -1.83 -17.15 7.53
C VAL A 238 -2.19 -15.97 6.64
N ILE A 239 -1.21 -15.10 6.39
CA ILE A 239 -1.37 -13.89 5.58
C ILE A 239 -0.74 -14.13 4.21
N ASP A 240 -1.53 -14.00 3.15
CA ASP A 240 -1.07 -14.02 1.77
C ASP A 240 -0.85 -12.59 1.27
N ALA A 241 0.41 -12.14 1.28
CA ALA A 241 0.84 -10.85 0.71
C ALA A 241 1.34 -10.98 -0.75
N VAL A 242 1.04 -12.10 -1.43
CA VAL A 242 1.42 -12.38 -2.83
C VAL A 242 0.21 -12.33 -3.76
N GLY A 243 -0.94 -12.84 -3.32
CA GLY A 243 -2.16 -12.95 -4.13
C GLY A 243 -2.19 -14.16 -5.05
N LYS A 244 -1.74 -15.33 -4.55
CA LYS A 244 -1.74 -16.55 -5.35
C LYS A 244 -2.71 -17.59 -4.80
N ALA A 245 -3.62 -18.06 -5.65
CA ALA A 245 -4.65 -19.03 -5.26
C ALA A 245 -4.08 -20.33 -4.64
N GLU A 246 -2.91 -20.78 -5.08
CA GLU A 246 -2.26 -21.99 -4.53
C GLU A 246 -1.79 -21.84 -3.08
N ILE A 247 -1.62 -20.62 -2.57
CA ILE A 247 -1.22 -20.38 -1.17
C ILE A 247 -2.34 -20.85 -0.22
N ALA A 248 -3.61 -20.76 -0.61
CA ALA A 248 -4.72 -21.24 0.20
C ALA A 248 -4.58 -22.72 0.57
N MET A 249 -4.11 -23.56 -0.36
CA MET A 249 -3.90 -24.99 -0.14
C MET A 249 -2.77 -25.26 0.86
N GLN A 250 -1.76 -24.38 0.94
CA GLN A 250 -0.68 -24.45 1.91
C GLN A 250 -1.08 -23.89 3.28
N ALA A 251 -1.94 -22.87 3.29
CA ALA A 251 -2.39 -22.16 4.49
C ALA A 251 -3.33 -23.02 5.35
N LEU A 252 -4.34 -23.66 4.73
CA LEU A 252 -5.42 -24.34 5.44
C LEU A 252 -4.97 -25.40 6.45
N PRO A 253 -3.99 -26.29 6.15
CA PRO A 253 -3.51 -27.31 7.12
C PRO A 253 -2.84 -26.71 8.34
N LEU A 254 -2.29 -25.48 8.22
CA LEU A 254 -1.52 -24.83 9.28
C LEU A 254 -2.42 -24.11 10.30
N LEU A 255 -3.65 -23.79 9.93
CA LEU A 255 -4.58 -23.02 10.76
C LEU A 255 -5.17 -23.88 11.90
N ARG A 256 -5.22 -23.29 13.10
CA ARG A 256 -6.01 -23.84 14.20
C ARG A 256 -7.52 -23.76 13.88
N ARG A 257 -8.33 -24.45 14.67
CA ARG A 257 -9.78 -24.27 14.60
C ARG A 257 -10.15 -22.81 14.84
N GLY A 258 -10.94 -22.24 13.92
CA GLY A 258 -11.30 -20.82 13.94
C GLY A 258 -10.16 -19.87 13.56
N GLY A 259 -9.02 -20.40 13.08
CA GLY A 259 -7.94 -19.59 12.52
C GLY A 259 -8.31 -18.97 11.17
N SER A 260 -7.50 -18.04 10.67
CA SER A 260 -7.84 -17.21 9.53
C SER A 260 -6.81 -17.35 8.39
N HIS A 261 -7.30 -17.57 7.16
CA HIS A 261 -6.53 -17.32 5.95
C HIS A 261 -6.88 -15.91 5.46
N CYS A 262 -5.89 -15.02 5.42
CA CYS A 262 -6.02 -13.59 5.18
C CYS A 262 -5.35 -13.25 3.84
N ILE A 263 -6.12 -12.97 2.81
CA ILE A 263 -5.62 -12.64 1.47
C ILE A 263 -5.58 -11.12 1.35
N TYR A 264 -4.38 -10.56 1.31
CA TYR A 264 -4.10 -9.14 1.09
C TYR A 264 -3.60 -8.87 -0.34
N GLY A 265 -2.74 -9.75 -0.86
CA GLY A 265 -2.22 -9.63 -2.22
C GLY A 265 -3.34 -9.69 -3.26
N VAL A 266 -3.23 -8.89 -4.32
CA VAL A 266 -4.22 -8.90 -5.41
C VAL A 266 -4.25 -10.29 -6.05
N LEU A 267 -5.41 -10.95 -5.96
CA LEU A 267 -5.60 -12.27 -6.55
C LEU A 267 -5.55 -12.18 -8.07
N THR A 268 -4.56 -12.83 -8.64
CA THR A 268 -4.38 -12.95 -10.08
C THR A 268 -4.52 -14.41 -10.52
N GLY A 269 -5.22 -14.66 -11.62
CA GLY A 269 -5.13 -15.93 -12.32
C GLY A 269 -6.08 -17.04 -11.87
N GLY A 270 -7.36 -16.85 -11.90
CA GLY A 270 -8.35 -17.94 -11.87
C GLY A 270 -9.00 -18.20 -10.51
N PRO A 271 -9.77 -19.28 -10.37
CA PRO A 271 -10.58 -19.54 -9.20
C PRO A 271 -9.74 -19.91 -7.95
N LEU A 272 -10.18 -19.43 -6.80
CA LEU A 272 -9.67 -19.89 -5.51
C LEU A 272 -10.30 -21.25 -5.17
N HIS A 273 -9.47 -22.28 -5.06
CA HIS A 273 -9.91 -23.62 -4.67
C HIS A 273 -9.69 -23.86 -3.18
N ILE A 274 -10.71 -24.40 -2.51
CA ILE A 274 -10.67 -24.78 -1.11
C ILE A 274 -10.94 -26.28 -0.98
N ASP A 275 -9.90 -27.07 -0.66
CA ASP A 275 -10.11 -28.47 -0.29
C ASP A 275 -10.47 -28.58 1.20
N ARG A 276 -11.74 -28.92 1.44
CA ARG A 276 -12.26 -29.12 2.80
C ARG A 276 -11.52 -30.18 3.62
N LYS A 277 -10.83 -31.13 2.98
CA LYS A 277 -10.04 -32.15 3.68
C LYS A 277 -8.78 -31.60 4.33
N LEU A 278 -8.29 -30.47 3.85
CA LEU A 278 -7.08 -29.80 4.38
C LEU A 278 -7.40 -28.85 5.53
N ALA A 279 -8.62 -28.34 5.60
CA ALA A 279 -9.05 -27.40 6.62
C ALA A 279 -9.58 -28.08 7.88
N ASP A 280 -9.49 -27.41 9.03
CA ASP A 280 -10.27 -27.74 10.23
C ASP A 280 -11.78 -27.50 9.95
N PHE A 281 -12.65 -27.98 10.86
CA PHE A 281 -14.11 -27.77 10.72
C PHE A 281 -14.49 -26.30 10.57
N ASN A 282 -13.85 -25.42 11.34
CA ASN A 282 -14.09 -23.99 11.34
C ASN A 282 -12.78 -23.26 11.01
N PHE A 283 -12.81 -22.42 9.98
CA PHE A 283 -11.78 -21.46 9.65
C PHE A 283 -12.45 -20.23 9.04
N ASN A 284 -11.72 -19.13 9.03
CA ASN A 284 -12.15 -17.89 8.37
C ASN A 284 -11.34 -17.69 7.09
N LEU A 285 -11.98 -17.15 6.06
CA LEU A 285 -11.34 -16.68 4.85
C LEU A 285 -11.66 -15.18 4.72
N PHE A 286 -10.65 -14.36 4.80
CA PHE A 286 -10.75 -12.92 4.57
C PHE A 286 -10.07 -12.59 3.26
N VAL A 287 -10.77 -11.88 2.39
CA VAL A 287 -10.23 -11.34 1.13
C VAL A 287 -10.37 -9.83 1.20
N HIS A 288 -9.33 -9.15 1.64
CA HIS A 288 -9.27 -7.71 1.78
C HIS A 288 -8.00 -7.23 1.07
N GLN A 289 -8.08 -7.07 -0.24
CA GLN A 289 -6.98 -6.60 -1.09
C GLN A 289 -6.76 -5.09 -0.96
N TRP A 290 -7.78 -4.39 -0.48
CA TRP A 290 -7.72 -3.05 0.08
C TRP A 290 -8.40 -3.05 1.46
N PRO A 291 -7.78 -2.44 2.49
CA PRO A 291 -8.37 -2.38 3.82
C PRO A 291 -9.60 -1.44 3.84
N THR A 292 -10.43 -1.63 4.86
CA THR A 292 -11.51 -0.70 5.16
C THR A 292 -10.93 0.70 5.41
N ARG A 293 -11.32 1.69 4.63
CA ARG A 293 -10.72 3.04 4.63
C ARG A 293 -10.73 3.70 6.01
N GLN A 294 -11.80 3.50 6.77
CA GLN A 294 -11.85 3.95 8.16
C GLN A 294 -10.68 3.37 8.98
N TYR A 295 -10.38 2.08 8.85
CA TYR A 295 -9.31 1.43 9.62
C TYR A 295 -7.93 1.90 9.16
N GLU A 296 -7.78 2.15 7.88
CA GLU A 296 -6.58 2.74 7.30
C GLU A 296 -6.33 4.15 7.87
N ARG A 297 -7.36 5.02 7.86
CA ARG A 297 -7.27 6.37 8.44
C ARG A 297 -6.95 6.33 9.93
N GLU A 298 -7.64 5.49 10.70
CA GLU A 298 -7.47 5.36 12.15
C GLU A 298 -6.11 4.79 12.56
N ALA A 299 -5.38 4.15 11.65
CA ALA A 299 -4.03 3.64 11.89
C ALA A 299 -2.97 4.75 11.96
N GLN A 300 -3.20 5.92 11.32
CA GLN A 300 -2.20 6.97 11.18
C GLN A 300 -1.63 7.50 12.49
N PRO A 301 -2.41 7.83 13.53
CA PRO A 301 -1.86 8.34 14.79
C PRO A 301 -0.86 7.38 15.45
N THR A 302 -1.18 6.08 15.45
CA THR A 302 -0.29 5.05 16.00
C THR A 302 1.02 4.96 15.20
N LEU A 303 0.95 5.00 13.88
CA LEU A 303 2.13 4.97 13.02
C LEU A 303 3.00 6.23 13.23
N CYS A 304 2.41 7.41 13.29
CA CYS A 304 3.12 8.64 13.58
C CYS A 304 3.80 8.59 14.96
N GLN A 305 3.15 7.99 15.96
CA GLN A 305 3.77 7.77 17.26
C GLN A 305 5.01 6.85 17.15
N TRP A 306 4.91 5.72 16.44
CA TRP A 306 6.06 4.81 16.25
C TRP A 306 7.20 5.45 15.45
N ILE A 307 6.90 6.35 14.52
CA ILE A 307 7.92 7.15 13.82
C ILE A 307 8.64 8.07 14.79
N ARG A 308 7.91 8.85 15.62
CA ARG A 308 8.48 9.75 16.65
C ARG A 308 9.35 9.00 17.67
N GLU A 309 8.96 7.80 18.01
CA GLU A 309 9.71 6.92 18.92
C GLU A 309 10.93 6.25 18.25
N GLY A 310 11.16 6.49 16.95
CA GLY A 310 12.24 5.85 16.19
C GLY A 310 12.09 4.34 15.98
N LYS A 311 10.90 3.78 16.24
CA LYS A 311 10.59 2.37 16.07
C LYS A 311 10.28 2.00 14.62
N LEU A 312 9.79 2.97 13.85
CA LEU A 312 9.45 2.86 12.43
C LEU A 312 10.16 3.97 11.67
N THR A 313 10.93 3.63 10.64
CA THR A 313 11.78 4.57 9.90
C THR A 313 11.78 4.27 8.41
N SER A 314 11.85 5.33 7.59
CA SER A 314 11.97 5.22 6.13
C SER A 314 13.22 4.47 5.69
N LYS A 315 14.32 4.57 6.44
CA LYS A 315 15.59 3.89 6.14
C LYS A 315 15.45 2.36 6.07
N ASP A 316 14.48 1.81 6.77
CA ASP A 316 14.21 0.38 6.75
C ASP A 316 13.56 -0.07 5.42
N PHE A 317 12.84 0.83 4.74
CA PHE A 317 12.02 0.51 3.56
C PHE A 317 12.51 1.16 2.27
N ILE A 318 12.90 2.43 2.29
CA ILE A 318 13.38 3.14 1.11
C ILE A 318 14.84 2.71 0.84
N THR A 319 15.02 1.92 -0.22
CA THR A 319 16.34 1.41 -0.59
C THR A 319 16.97 2.16 -1.74
N HIS A 320 16.18 2.85 -2.57
CA HIS A 320 16.63 3.60 -3.73
C HIS A 320 15.88 4.91 -3.85
N ARG A 321 16.54 5.91 -4.42
CA ARG A 321 16.00 7.24 -4.67
C ARG A 321 16.23 7.63 -6.12
N PHE A 322 15.23 8.20 -6.74
CA PHE A 322 15.28 8.64 -8.12
C PHE A 322 14.67 10.03 -8.24
N PRO A 323 15.31 10.99 -8.92
CA PRO A 323 14.64 12.23 -9.27
C PRO A 323 13.48 11.94 -10.24
N LEU A 324 12.40 12.74 -10.19
CA LEU A 324 11.22 12.56 -11.04
C LEU A 324 11.56 12.33 -12.52
N LYS A 325 12.53 13.06 -13.05
CA LYS A 325 12.98 12.92 -14.45
C LYS A 325 13.53 11.54 -14.81
N ASN A 326 13.94 10.77 -13.79
CA ASN A 326 14.52 9.43 -13.94
C ASN A 326 13.58 8.34 -13.40
N ILE A 327 12.28 8.60 -13.27
CA ILE A 327 11.31 7.64 -12.71
C ILE A 327 11.27 6.31 -13.48
N ALA A 328 11.58 6.33 -14.78
CA ALA A 328 11.70 5.12 -15.60
C ALA A 328 12.77 4.15 -15.07
N ASP A 329 13.91 4.69 -14.56
CA ASP A 329 14.95 3.87 -13.91
C ASP A 329 14.43 3.24 -12.61
N GLY A 330 13.58 3.96 -11.87
CA GLY A 330 12.89 3.46 -10.69
C GLY A 330 11.99 2.25 -11.02
N PHE A 331 11.17 2.37 -12.06
CA PHE A 331 10.34 1.25 -12.54
C PHE A 331 11.18 0.07 -13.04
N ALA A 332 12.29 0.32 -13.72
CA ALA A 332 13.22 -0.73 -14.13
C ALA A 332 13.82 -1.45 -12.93
N ALA A 333 14.26 -0.74 -11.91
CA ALA A 333 14.78 -1.32 -10.67
C ALA A 333 13.73 -2.13 -9.89
N VAL A 334 12.47 -1.69 -9.87
CA VAL A 334 11.35 -2.45 -9.30
C VAL A 334 11.12 -3.74 -10.09
N ARG A 335 11.06 -3.69 -11.41
CA ARG A 335 10.89 -4.86 -12.28
C ARG A 335 12.02 -5.87 -12.10
N GLU A 336 13.26 -5.42 -11.94
CA GLU A 336 14.43 -6.24 -11.65
C GLU A 336 14.49 -6.72 -10.19
N ARG A 337 13.51 -6.33 -9.35
CA ARG A 337 13.41 -6.69 -7.93
C ARG A 337 14.59 -6.26 -7.07
N LYS A 338 15.31 -5.23 -7.49
CA LYS A 338 16.48 -4.68 -6.79
C LYS A 338 16.09 -3.77 -5.62
N VAL A 339 14.85 -3.31 -5.56
CA VAL A 339 14.36 -2.36 -4.56
C VAL A 339 13.33 -2.97 -3.62
N VAL A 340 13.28 -2.48 -2.39
CA VAL A 340 12.12 -2.66 -1.49
C VAL A 340 11.09 -1.59 -1.80
N LYS A 341 11.41 -0.31 -1.58
CA LYS A 341 10.65 0.85 -2.06
C LYS A 341 11.59 1.80 -2.81
N ALA A 342 11.12 2.30 -3.95
CA ALA A 342 11.76 3.37 -4.72
C ALA A 342 11.08 4.69 -4.36
N LEU A 343 11.84 5.63 -3.79
CA LEU A 343 11.40 7.00 -3.55
C LEU A 343 11.62 7.84 -4.78
N ILE A 344 10.64 8.62 -5.18
CA ILE A 344 10.72 9.62 -6.25
C ILE A 344 10.79 10.99 -5.62
N GLU A 345 11.85 11.71 -5.94
CA GLU A 345 12.15 13.05 -5.41
C GLU A 345 11.76 14.12 -6.42
N TYR A 346 11.03 15.11 -5.94
CA TYR A 346 10.61 16.26 -6.74
C TYR A 346 11.56 17.43 -6.52
N PRO A 347 11.70 18.34 -7.50
CA PRO A 347 12.57 19.51 -7.35
C PRO A 347 12.15 20.36 -6.15
N ALA A 348 13.11 20.71 -5.30
CA ALA A 348 12.90 21.75 -4.30
C ALA A 348 12.67 23.09 -5.01
N VAL A 349 11.78 23.92 -4.50
CA VAL A 349 11.54 25.29 -4.98
C VAL A 349 12.33 26.28 -4.15
#